data_26186cc7bed079d9fca23854b274c83d
#
_entry.id   26186cc7bed079d9fca23854b274c83d
#
_cell.length_a   1.000
_cell.length_b   1.000
_cell.length_c   1.000
_cell.angle_alpha   90.00
_cell.angle_beta   90.00
_cell.angle_gamma   90.00
#
_symmetry.space_group_name_H-M   'P 1'
#
loop_
_entity.id
_entity.type
_entity.pdbx_description
1 polymer ?
#
loop_
_entity_poly.entity_id
_entity_poly.type
_entity_poly.pdbx_seq_one_letter_code
_entity_poly.pdbx_strand_id
1 'polypeptide(L)'
;LHASKAGLNEALREQLRDDYQELGARHRLVDPKYFTSELDQFVLLRRLRSLGTYGYLSAIKGKWYFLDSIPGTIRDVHRMLHERQALHQWTALRTLFEEWRKRDELQDRDWLQQQAQMITSQNPKEKP
;
A
#
# COMPACT_ATOMS: atom_id res chain seq x y z
N LEU A 1 6.26 10.45 2.96
CA LEU A 1 5.01 10.97 3.55
C LEU A 1 3.98 9.87 3.82
N HIS A 2 3.91 8.86 2.95
CA HIS A 2 2.91 7.81 3.05
C HIS A 2 3.53 6.43 3.28
N ALA A 3 4.72 6.37 3.86
CA ALA A 3 5.34 5.09 4.20
C ALA A 3 4.65 4.48 5.41
N SER A 4 4.16 3.25 5.30
CA SER A 4 3.44 2.58 6.39
C SER A 4 4.29 2.47 7.65
N LYS A 5 5.58 2.27 7.49
CA LYS A 5 6.51 2.09 8.60
C LYS A 5 6.87 3.40 9.33
N ALA A 6 6.56 4.55 8.74
CA ALA A 6 6.82 5.83 9.38
C ALA A 6 5.87 6.12 10.54
N GLY A 7 4.78 5.35 10.67
CA GLY A 7 3.85 5.51 11.78
C GLY A 7 3.06 6.81 11.76
N LEU A 8 2.98 7.47 10.63
CA LEU A 8 2.25 8.73 10.51
C LEU A 8 0.74 8.46 10.61
N ASN A 9 0.06 9.23 11.46
CA ASN A 9 -1.39 9.14 11.56
C ASN A 9 -2.06 9.87 10.38
N GLU A 10 -3.34 9.62 10.16
CA GLU A 10 -4.07 10.16 9.03
C GLU A 10 -4.15 11.69 9.07
N ALA A 11 -4.39 12.28 10.25
CA ALA A 11 -4.49 13.73 10.39
C ALA A 11 -3.18 14.42 9.98
N LEU A 12 -2.03 13.86 10.41
CA LEU A 12 -0.73 14.40 10.05
C LEU A 12 -0.45 14.26 8.56
N ARG A 13 -0.82 13.11 7.97
CA ARG A 13 -0.69 12.90 6.52
C ARG A 13 -1.46 13.93 5.72
N GLU A 14 -2.71 14.21 6.12
CA GLU A 14 -3.55 15.19 5.44
C GLU A 14 -2.97 16.59 5.58
N GLN A 15 -2.47 16.96 6.76
CA GLN A 15 -1.84 18.25 6.98
C GLN A 15 -0.59 18.42 6.11
N LEU A 16 0.28 17.41 6.06
CA LEU A 16 1.48 17.45 5.22
C LEU A 16 1.14 17.56 3.74
N ARG A 17 0.07 16.89 3.31
CA ARG A 17 -0.43 16.98 1.94
C ARG A 17 -0.86 18.40 1.62
N ASP A 18 -1.66 19.02 2.51
CA ASP A 18 -2.16 20.37 2.32
C ASP A 18 -1.03 21.39 2.31
N ASP A 19 -0.07 21.25 3.23
CA ASP A 19 1.10 22.13 3.30
C ASP A 19 1.95 22.03 2.02
N TYR A 20 2.15 20.82 1.52
CA TYR A 20 2.91 20.60 0.30
C TYR A 20 2.20 21.20 -0.91
N GLN A 21 0.88 21.02 -1.00
CA GLN A 21 0.07 21.59 -2.08
C GLN A 21 0.13 23.11 -2.07
N GLU A 22 -0.02 23.73 -0.91
CA GLU A 22 0.03 25.19 -0.77
C GLU A 22 1.41 25.72 -1.17
N LEU A 23 2.47 25.10 -0.67
CA LEU A 23 3.84 25.50 -0.99
C LEU A 23 4.13 25.36 -2.48
N GLY A 24 3.72 24.26 -3.09
CA GLY A 24 3.89 24.02 -4.51
C GLY A 24 3.14 25.01 -5.39
N ALA A 25 1.90 25.34 -5.00
CA ALA A 25 1.09 26.32 -5.71
C ALA A 25 1.70 27.72 -5.62
N ARG A 26 2.22 28.11 -4.43
CA ARG A 26 2.87 29.39 -4.20
C ARG A 26 4.09 29.57 -5.09
N HIS A 27 4.85 28.49 -5.33
CA HIS A 27 6.04 28.52 -6.18
C HIS A 27 5.76 28.13 -7.63
N ARG A 28 4.49 27.94 -7.99
CA ARG A 28 4.05 27.52 -9.34
C ARG A 28 4.65 26.18 -9.77
N LEU A 29 4.93 25.31 -8.80
CA LEU A 29 5.50 23.98 -9.06
C LEU A 29 4.43 22.92 -9.33
N VAL A 30 3.21 23.13 -8.80
CA VAL A 30 2.08 22.22 -8.99
C VAL A 30 0.83 23.02 -9.34
N ASP A 31 -0.07 22.40 -10.14
CA ASP A 31 -1.39 22.96 -10.43
C ASP A 31 -2.34 22.49 -9.33
N PRO A 32 -2.90 23.39 -8.49
CA PRO A 32 -3.79 23.00 -7.41
C PRO A 32 -5.01 22.20 -7.86
N LYS A 33 -5.46 22.43 -9.10
CA LYS A 33 -6.64 21.74 -9.66
C LYS A 33 -6.43 20.24 -9.78
N TYR A 34 -5.23 19.82 -10.15
CA TYR A 34 -4.93 18.41 -10.42
C TYR A 34 -4.08 17.75 -9.34
N PHE A 35 -3.54 18.52 -8.42
CA PHE A 35 -2.56 18.04 -7.44
C PHE A 35 -3.09 16.85 -6.63
N THR A 36 -4.28 16.97 -6.04
CA THR A 36 -4.85 15.93 -5.18
C THR A 36 -5.09 14.65 -5.95
N SER A 37 -5.63 14.75 -7.18
CA SER A 37 -5.89 13.60 -8.03
C SER A 37 -4.59 12.88 -8.42
N GLU A 38 -3.59 13.62 -8.84
CA GLU A 38 -2.30 13.06 -9.24
C GLU A 38 -1.58 12.43 -8.04
N LEU A 39 -1.63 13.10 -6.89
CA LEU A 39 -1.03 12.59 -5.67
C LEU A 39 -1.68 11.27 -5.22
N ASP A 40 -3.01 11.20 -5.27
CA ASP A 40 -3.73 9.98 -4.89
C ASP A 40 -3.34 8.81 -5.78
N GLN A 41 -3.23 9.01 -7.09
CA GLN A 41 -2.80 7.97 -8.01
C GLN A 41 -1.34 7.55 -7.74
N PHE A 42 -0.47 8.50 -7.49
CA PHE A 42 0.93 8.22 -7.17
C PHE A 42 1.06 7.41 -5.87
N VAL A 43 0.31 7.79 -4.84
CA VAL A 43 0.31 7.08 -3.56
C VAL A 43 -0.22 5.66 -3.74
N LEU A 44 -1.28 5.48 -4.53
CA LEU A 44 -1.81 4.16 -4.85
C LEU A 44 -0.73 3.26 -5.48
N LEU A 45 -0.06 3.77 -6.50
CA LEU A 45 1.00 3.00 -7.18
C LEU A 45 2.13 2.64 -6.22
N ARG A 46 2.52 3.56 -5.35
CA ARG A 46 3.55 3.28 -4.34
C ARG A 46 3.11 2.19 -3.36
N ARG A 47 1.85 2.22 -2.93
CA ARG A 47 1.32 1.19 -2.02
C ARG A 47 1.27 -0.18 -2.69
N LEU A 48 0.84 -0.24 -3.95
CA LEU A 48 0.83 -1.49 -4.70
C LEU A 48 2.25 -2.05 -4.89
N ARG A 49 3.20 -1.18 -5.20
CA ARG A 49 4.61 -1.57 -5.31
C ARG A 49 5.14 -2.11 -3.98
N SER A 50 4.86 -1.42 -2.89
CA SER A 50 5.28 -1.87 -1.55
C SER A 50 4.70 -3.23 -1.21
N LEU A 51 3.41 -3.44 -1.51
CA LEU A 51 2.75 -4.73 -1.26
C LEU A 51 3.44 -5.85 -2.04
N GLY A 52 3.73 -5.63 -3.31
CA GLY A 52 4.47 -6.59 -4.13
C GLY A 52 5.87 -6.87 -3.58
N THR A 53 6.57 -5.85 -3.12
CA THR A 53 7.90 -5.99 -2.52
C THR A 53 7.83 -6.81 -1.23
N TYR A 54 6.85 -6.55 -0.36
CA TYR A 54 6.68 -7.32 0.87
C TYR A 54 6.40 -8.80 0.56
N GLY A 55 5.55 -9.06 -0.43
CA GLY A 55 5.29 -10.43 -0.88
C GLY A 55 6.53 -11.13 -1.41
N TYR A 56 7.27 -10.46 -2.28
CA TYR A 56 8.50 -11.00 -2.86
C TYR A 56 9.55 -11.31 -1.78
N LEU A 57 9.84 -10.34 -0.92
CA LEU A 57 10.86 -10.50 0.11
C LEU A 57 10.49 -11.60 1.11
N SER A 58 9.20 -11.73 1.42
CA SER A 58 8.73 -12.75 2.34
C SER A 58 8.72 -14.14 1.71
N ALA A 59 8.09 -14.26 0.53
CA ALA A 59 7.82 -15.57 -0.08
C ALA A 59 9.02 -16.13 -0.83
N ILE A 60 9.81 -15.28 -1.48
CA ILE A 60 10.95 -15.72 -2.30
C ILE A 60 12.25 -15.66 -1.52
N LYS A 61 12.49 -14.55 -0.79
CA LYS A 61 13.75 -14.35 -0.05
C LYS A 61 13.69 -14.83 1.40
N GLY A 62 12.54 -15.29 1.88
CA GLY A 62 12.40 -15.81 3.24
C GLY A 62 12.52 -14.76 4.35
N LYS A 63 12.38 -13.48 4.01
CA LYS A 63 12.45 -12.38 4.99
C LYS A 63 11.07 -12.14 5.59
N TRP A 64 10.65 -13.01 6.50
CA TRP A 64 9.27 -13.09 6.97
C TRP A 64 8.81 -11.89 7.80
N TYR A 65 9.72 -11.06 8.30
CA TYR A 65 9.32 -9.85 9.03
C TYR A 65 8.54 -8.85 8.16
N PHE A 66 8.70 -8.91 6.81
CA PHE A 66 7.91 -8.08 5.91
C PHE A 66 6.43 -8.47 5.86
N LEU A 67 6.09 -9.69 6.31
CA LEU A 67 4.68 -10.12 6.36
C LEU A 67 3.84 -9.25 7.29
N ASP A 68 4.46 -8.69 8.33
CA ASP A 68 3.76 -7.83 9.29
C ASP A 68 3.20 -6.56 8.66
N SER A 69 3.76 -6.15 7.52
CA SER A 69 3.31 -4.94 6.80
C SER A 69 2.20 -5.21 5.79
N ILE A 70 1.91 -6.47 5.46
CA ILE A 70 0.94 -6.83 4.43
C ILE A 70 -0.50 -6.47 4.83
N PRO A 71 -1.00 -6.90 6.01
CA PRO A 71 -2.39 -6.60 6.38
C PRO A 71 -2.70 -5.12 6.43
N GLY A 72 -1.80 -4.32 7.02
CA GLY A 72 -1.96 -2.86 7.09
C GLY A 72 -1.99 -2.21 5.72
N THR A 73 -1.14 -2.67 4.81
CA THR A 73 -1.10 -2.13 3.45
C THR A 73 -2.38 -2.46 2.69
N ILE A 74 -2.91 -3.68 2.84
CA ILE A 74 -4.18 -4.06 2.23
C ILE A 74 -5.31 -3.15 2.73
N ARG A 75 -5.38 -2.92 4.04
CA ARG A 75 -6.38 -2.03 4.62
C ARG A 75 -6.26 -0.60 4.09
N ASP A 76 -5.04 -0.09 3.99
CA ASP A 76 -4.78 1.27 3.49
C ASP A 76 -5.23 1.41 2.04
N VAL A 77 -4.86 0.46 1.18
CA VAL A 77 -5.25 0.49 -0.23
C VAL A 77 -6.77 0.37 -0.38
N HIS A 78 -7.40 -0.54 0.37
CA HIS A 78 -8.85 -0.68 0.36
C HIS A 78 -9.53 0.65 0.70
N ARG A 79 -9.09 1.29 1.79
CA ARG A 79 -9.64 2.57 2.22
C ARG A 79 -9.45 3.65 1.15
N MET A 80 -8.26 3.78 0.60
CA MET A 80 -7.97 4.76 -0.46
C MET A 80 -8.89 4.59 -1.66
N LEU A 81 -9.05 3.35 -2.13
CA LEU A 81 -9.87 3.05 -3.31
C LEU A 81 -11.34 3.40 -3.09
N HIS A 82 -11.83 3.37 -1.85
CA HIS A 82 -13.22 3.68 -1.52
C HIS A 82 -13.42 5.15 -1.20
N GLU A 83 -12.46 5.81 -0.55
CA GLU A 83 -12.61 7.18 -0.06
C GLU A 83 -12.14 8.24 -1.07
N ARG A 84 -11.14 7.94 -1.89
CA ARG A 84 -10.56 8.91 -2.82
C ARG A 84 -11.28 8.87 -4.16
N GLN A 85 -12.00 9.94 -4.48
CA GLN A 85 -12.80 10.02 -5.71
C GLN A 85 -11.95 9.80 -6.97
N ALA A 86 -10.72 10.32 -6.98
CA ALA A 86 -9.81 10.17 -8.11
C ALA A 86 -9.47 8.70 -8.42
N LEU A 87 -9.66 7.79 -7.45
CA LEU A 87 -9.34 6.38 -7.59
C LEU A 87 -10.58 5.52 -7.91
N HIS A 88 -11.77 6.11 -8.02
CA HIS A 88 -13.00 5.35 -8.26
C HIS A 88 -13.03 4.70 -9.64
N GLN A 89 -12.23 5.18 -10.58
CA GLN A 89 -12.11 4.57 -11.91
C GLN A 89 -11.42 3.20 -11.88
N TRP A 90 -10.69 2.89 -10.81
CA TRP A 90 -9.97 1.63 -10.67
C TRP A 90 -10.90 0.54 -10.11
N THR A 91 -11.96 0.22 -10.85
CA THR A 91 -13.03 -0.67 -10.37
C THR A 91 -12.56 -2.10 -10.13
N ALA A 92 -11.70 -2.64 -11.00
CA ALA A 92 -11.17 -3.99 -10.82
C ALA A 92 -10.33 -4.09 -9.54
N LEU A 93 -9.49 -3.08 -9.26
CA LEU A 93 -8.72 -3.03 -8.01
C LEU A 93 -9.63 -2.90 -6.80
N ARG A 94 -10.67 -2.08 -6.87
CA ARG A 94 -11.64 -1.94 -5.78
C ARG A 94 -12.27 -3.26 -5.43
N THR A 95 -12.70 -4.01 -6.42
CA THR A 95 -13.31 -5.32 -6.22
C THR A 95 -12.32 -6.29 -5.58
N LEU A 96 -11.08 -6.34 -6.10
CA LEU A 96 -10.05 -7.22 -5.60
C LEU A 96 -9.72 -6.93 -4.12
N PHE A 97 -9.49 -5.67 -3.78
CA PHE A 97 -9.14 -5.30 -2.40
C PHE A 97 -10.33 -5.42 -1.45
N GLU A 98 -11.55 -5.26 -1.95
CA GLU A 98 -12.74 -5.54 -1.16
C GLU A 98 -12.82 -7.01 -0.77
N GLU A 99 -12.57 -7.91 -1.72
CA GLU A 99 -12.52 -9.35 -1.44
C GLU A 99 -11.39 -9.68 -0.46
N TRP A 100 -10.20 -9.14 -0.67
CA TRP A 100 -9.06 -9.37 0.22
C TRP A 100 -9.34 -8.85 1.62
N ARG A 101 -10.03 -7.73 1.74
CA ARG A 101 -10.37 -7.14 3.05
C ARG A 101 -11.31 -8.04 3.85
N LYS A 102 -12.13 -8.82 3.17
CA LYS A 102 -13.09 -9.76 3.81
C LYS A 102 -12.45 -11.10 4.19
N ARG A 103 -11.28 -11.41 3.66
CA ARG A 103 -10.59 -12.68 3.94
C ARG A 103 -9.80 -12.56 5.23
N ASP A 104 -10.27 -13.20 6.28
CA ASP A 104 -9.67 -13.14 7.62
C ASP A 104 -8.24 -13.71 7.61
N GLU A 105 -7.97 -14.74 6.80
CA GLU A 105 -6.65 -15.36 6.75
C GLU A 105 -5.57 -14.38 6.27
N LEU A 106 -5.90 -13.36 5.47
CA LEU A 106 -4.95 -12.32 5.05
C LEU A 106 -4.59 -11.36 6.19
N GLN A 107 -5.31 -11.43 7.31
CA GLN A 107 -4.99 -10.68 8.53
C GLN A 107 -4.24 -11.55 9.55
N ASP A 108 -4.10 -12.84 9.28
CA ASP A 108 -3.45 -13.80 10.17
C ASP A 108 -1.98 -13.96 9.79
N ARG A 109 -1.11 -13.49 10.69
CA ARG A 109 0.34 -13.53 10.51
C ARG A 109 0.87 -14.96 10.32
N ASP A 110 0.33 -15.91 11.07
CA ASP A 110 0.79 -17.29 11.01
C ASP A 110 0.39 -17.95 9.70
N TRP A 111 -0.82 -17.68 9.22
CA TRP A 111 -1.26 -18.18 7.92
C TRP A 111 -0.39 -17.64 6.80
N LEU A 112 -0.10 -16.32 6.82
CA LEU A 112 0.78 -15.69 5.84
C LEU A 112 2.17 -16.32 5.85
N GLN A 113 2.71 -16.62 7.03
CA GLN A 113 4.02 -17.24 7.14
C GLN A 113 4.02 -18.65 6.56
N GLN A 114 2.98 -19.42 6.81
CA GLN A 114 2.83 -20.76 6.23
C GLN A 114 2.83 -20.72 4.71
N GLN A 115 2.07 -19.78 4.13
CA GLN A 115 2.02 -19.61 2.67
C GLN A 115 3.38 -19.20 2.12
N ALA A 116 4.06 -18.27 2.77
CA ALA A 116 5.38 -17.82 2.35
C ALA A 116 6.40 -18.96 2.41
N GLN A 117 6.36 -19.77 3.47
CA GLN A 117 7.26 -20.92 3.61
C GLN A 117 7.07 -21.95 2.49
N MET A 118 5.82 -22.21 2.11
CA MET A 118 5.51 -23.12 1.01
C MET A 118 6.13 -22.63 -0.30
N ILE A 119 6.01 -21.33 -0.59
CA ILE A 119 6.57 -20.74 -1.80
C ILE A 119 8.11 -20.75 -1.75
N THR A 120 8.70 -20.39 -0.62
CA THR A 120 10.15 -20.41 -0.43
C THR A 120 10.72 -21.82 -0.66
N SER A 121 10.03 -22.84 -0.18
CA SER A 121 10.47 -24.24 -0.34
C SER A 121 10.46 -24.69 -1.80
N GLN A 122 9.58 -24.11 -2.63
CA GLN A 122 9.49 -24.43 -4.05
C GLN A 122 10.57 -23.73 -4.88
N ASN A 123 11.31 -22.79 -4.31
CA ASN A 123 12.34 -22.00 -5.00
C ASN A 123 13.68 -22.09 -4.26
N PRO A 124 14.35 -23.27 -4.25
CA PRO A 124 15.56 -23.46 -3.44
C PRO A 124 16.72 -22.55 -3.83
N LYS A 125 16.78 -22.06 -5.08
CA LYS A 125 17.82 -21.13 -5.54
C LYS A 125 17.67 -19.73 -4.96
N GLU A 126 16.50 -19.41 -4.42
CA GLU A 126 16.17 -18.10 -3.87
C GLU A 126 16.17 -18.08 -2.34
N LYS A 127 16.54 -19.20 -1.70
CA LYS A 127 16.64 -19.25 -0.23
C LYS A 127 17.74 -18.33 0.27
N PRO A 128 17.46 -17.57 1.35
CA PRO A 128 18.47 -16.69 1.94
C PRO A 128 19.61 -17.46 2.59
#